data_1c2b71bfa53f2e38e4cf44ea9365d5f6
#
_entry.id   1c2b71bfa53f2e38e4cf44ea9365d5f6
#
_cell.length_a   1.000
_cell.length_b   1.000
_cell.length_c   1.000
_cell.angle_alpha   90.00
_cell.angle_beta   90.00
_cell.angle_gamma   90.00
#
_symmetry.space_group_name_H-M   'P 1'
#
loop_
_entity.id
_entity.type
_entity.pdbx_description
1 polymer ?
#
loop_
_entity_poly.entity_id
_entity_poly.type
_entity_poly.pdbx_seq_one_letter_code
_entity_poly.pdbx_strand_id
1 'polypeptide(L)'
;MAQIPLDKLESILDRSSELERSLSNELSSEDYVKLSKEYSEIEPLKNAIIDWKKFQIESEELTDIINDETSDSEMLDLAKNELEELKKSIHNIEESIQLMLLPKDKADANDVILEIRAGTGGDEAAIFAGDLYRMY
;
A
#
# COMPACT_ATOMS: atom_id res chain seq x y z
N MET A 1 13.48 -13.57 0.08
CA MET A 1 12.74 -12.30 0.00
C MET A 1 12.80 -11.80 -1.43
N ALA A 2 11.67 -11.54 -2.06
CA ALA A 2 11.66 -10.95 -3.39
C ALA A 2 12.13 -9.50 -3.26
N GLN A 3 13.19 -9.18 -3.96
CA GLN A 3 13.76 -7.82 -3.97
C GLN A 3 12.78 -6.89 -4.67
N ILE A 4 12.40 -5.80 -4.01
CA ILE A 4 11.51 -4.79 -4.62
C ILE A 4 12.26 -4.16 -5.79
N PRO A 5 11.70 -4.15 -7.01
CA PRO A 5 12.36 -3.57 -8.18
C PRO A 5 12.38 -2.04 -8.06
N LEU A 6 13.53 -1.48 -7.72
CA LEU A 6 13.72 -0.04 -7.49
C LEU A 6 13.30 0.79 -8.71
N ASP A 7 13.65 0.34 -9.93
CA ASP A 7 13.26 1.01 -11.18
C ASP A 7 11.73 1.17 -11.30
N LYS A 8 10.99 0.18 -10.78
CA LYS A 8 9.52 0.23 -10.78
C LYS A 8 8.99 1.25 -9.78
N LEU A 9 9.62 1.36 -8.61
CA LEU A 9 9.25 2.37 -7.60
C LEU A 9 9.51 3.79 -8.11
N GLU A 10 10.63 4.02 -8.77
CA GLU A 10 10.96 5.32 -9.36
C GLU A 10 9.95 5.69 -10.46
N SER A 11 9.62 4.77 -11.36
CA SER A 11 8.64 5.02 -12.41
C SER A 11 7.24 5.38 -11.85
N ILE A 12 6.86 4.83 -10.70
CA ILE A 12 5.59 5.14 -10.04
C ILE A 12 5.62 6.55 -9.44
N LEU A 13 6.72 6.94 -8.81
CA LEU A 13 6.88 8.30 -8.27
C LEU A 13 6.88 9.34 -9.40
N ASP A 14 7.56 9.07 -10.50
CA ASP A 14 7.57 9.93 -11.68
C ASP A 14 6.18 10.07 -12.29
N ARG A 15 5.47 8.94 -12.43
CA ARG A 15 4.09 8.94 -12.93
C ARG A 15 3.15 9.72 -12.02
N SER A 16 3.27 9.56 -10.70
CA SER A 16 2.49 10.35 -9.74
C SER A 16 2.74 11.85 -9.89
N SER A 17 4.00 12.25 -10.06
CA SER A 17 4.38 13.65 -10.24
C SER A 17 3.86 14.24 -11.57
N GLU A 18 3.84 13.45 -12.65
CA GLU A 18 3.22 13.82 -13.92
C GLU A 18 1.72 14.04 -13.79
N LEU A 19 1.02 13.14 -13.07
CA LEU A 19 -0.40 13.24 -12.81
C LEU A 19 -0.74 14.49 -12.00
N GLU A 20 0.02 14.80 -10.96
CA GLU A 20 -0.14 16.01 -10.16
C GLU A 20 0.01 17.29 -11.00
N ARG A 21 1.04 17.34 -11.87
CA ARG A 21 1.24 18.46 -12.78
C ARG A 21 0.10 18.59 -13.79
N SER A 22 -0.36 17.45 -14.33
CA SER A 22 -1.45 17.42 -15.29
C SER A 22 -2.75 17.89 -14.66
N LEU A 23 -3.08 17.43 -13.45
CA LEU A 23 -4.27 17.82 -12.70
C LEU A 23 -4.26 19.31 -12.27
N SER A 24 -3.08 19.93 -12.21
CA SER A 24 -2.93 21.36 -11.91
C SER A 24 -3.18 22.27 -13.12
N ASN A 25 -3.28 21.71 -14.33
CA ASN A 25 -3.54 22.44 -15.56
C ASN A 25 -5.03 22.46 -15.91
N GLU A 26 -5.43 23.33 -16.84
CA GLU A 26 -6.79 23.31 -17.39
C GLU A 26 -6.99 22.04 -18.24
N LEU A 27 -7.90 21.19 -17.81
CA LEU A 27 -8.24 19.91 -18.44
C LEU A 27 -9.71 19.89 -18.87
N SER A 28 -10.03 19.04 -19.84
CA SER A 28 -11.42 18.70 -20.12
C SER A 28 -12.01 17.90 -18.93
N SER A 29 -13.33 17.98 -18.71
CA SER A 29 -13.99 17.23 -17.63
C SER A 29 -13.70 15.73 -17.71
N GLU A 30 -13.65 15.17 -18.92
CA GLU A 30 -13.39 13.74 -19.13
C GLU A 30 -11.96 13.36 -18.78
N ASP A 31 -10.98 14.17 -19.17
CA ASP A 31 -9.57 13.92 -18.86
C ASP A 31 -9.31 14.10 -17.37
N TYR A 32 -9.91 15.11 -16.75
CA TYR A 32 -9.81 15.31 -15.30
C TYR A 32 -10.29 14.10 -14.51
N VAL A 33 -11.45 13.51 -14.87
CA VAL A 33 -11.98 12.32 -14.20
C VAL A 33 -11.05 11.13 -14.37
N LYS A 34 -10.51 10.91 -15.58
CA LYS A 34 -9.57 9.80 -15.84
C LYS A 34 -8.29 9.94 -15.03
N LEU A 35 -7.66 11.12 -15.08
CA LEU A 35 -6.39 11.37 -14.38
C LEU A 35 -6.58 11.35 -12.86
N SER A 36 -7.69 11.88 -12.33
CA SER A 36 -8.00 11.82 -10.91
C SER A 36 -8.19 10.39 -10.41
N LYS A 37 -8.84 9.53 -11.20
CA LYS A 37 -8.99 8.11 -10.88
C LYS A 37 -7.64 7.41 -10.86
N GLU A 38 -6.81 7.61 -11.87
CA GLU A 38 -5.46 7.05 -11.94
C GLU A 38 -4.60 7.53 -10.75
N TYR A 39 -4.66 8.82 -10.42
CA TYR A 39 -3.95 9.38 -9.28
C TYR A 39 -4.38 8.74 -7.96
N SER A 40 -5.69 8.62 -7.72
CA SER A 40 -6.22 8.01 -6.50
C SER A 40 -5.85 6.52 -6.35
N GLU A 41 -5.61 5.81 -7.46
CA GLU A 41 -5.14 4.42 -7.44
C GLU A 41 -3.64 4.31 -7.12
N ILE A 42 -2.86 5.29 -7.53
CA ILE A 42 -1.39 5.32 -7.33
C ILE A 42 -1.02 5.93 -5.97
N GLU A 43 -1.81 6.86 -5.45
CA GLU A 43 -1.51 7.62 -4.24
C GLU A 43 -1.14 6.76 -3.01
N PRO A 44 -1.87 5.67 -2.67
CA PRO A 44 -1.50 4.83 -1.54
C PRO A 44 -0.10 4.19 -1.71
N LEU A 45 0.21 3.75 -2.94
CA LEU A 45 1.50 3.16 -3.26
C LEU A 45 2.63 4.21 -3.22
N LYS A 46 2.38 5.41 -3.74
CA LYS A 46 3.30 6.56 -3.63
C LYS A 46 3.66 6.83 -2.17
N ASN A 47 2.66 6.93 -1.30
CA ASN A 47 2.86 7.23 0.12
C ASN A 47 3.68 6.12 0.79
N ALA A 48 3.37 4.86 0.52
CA ALA A 48 4.13 3.72 1.02
C ALA A 48 5.61 3.73 0.55
N ILE A 49 5.87 4.12 -0.69
CA ILE A 49 7.24 4.25 -1.23
C ILE A 49 8.00 5.39 -0.53
N ILE A 50 7.35 6.52 -0.28
CA ILE A 50 7.95 7.68 0.41
C ILE A 50 8.31 7.28 1.85
N ASP A 51 7.40 6.64 2.58
CA ASP A 51 7.64 6.17 3.95
C ASP A 51 8.75 5.12 3.99
N TRP A 52 8.77 4.19 3.04
CA TRP A 52 9.84 3.20 2.92
C TRP A 52 11.21 3.87 2.71
N LYS A 53 11.32 4.85 1.81
CA LYS A 53 12.57 5.60 1.59
C LYS A 53 13.01 6.35 2.85
N LYS A 54 12.07 6.95 3.58
CA LYS A 54 12.34 7.63 4.84
C LYS A 54 12.90 6.65 5.88
N PHE A 55 12.29 5.48 6.03
CA PHE A 55 12.75 4.46 6.96
C PHE A 55 14.12 3.90 6.60
N GLN A 56 14.46 3.80 5.31
CA GLN A 56 15.80 3.40 4.88
C GLN A 56 16.86 4.42 5.34
N ILE A 57 16.61 5.72 5.12
CA ILE A 57 17.52 6.78 5.55
C ILE A 57 17.69 6.76 7.08
N GLU A 58 16.60 6.66 7.82
CA GLU A 58 16.61 6.60 9.29
C GLU A 58 17.38 5.37 9.80
N SER A 59 17.26 4.23 9.11
CA SER A 59 18.03 3.01 9.41
C SER A 59 19.53 3.19 9.18
N GLU A 60 19.92 3.93 8.14
CA GLU A 60 21.32 4.27 7.88
C GLU A 60 21.86 5.20 8.97
N GLU A 61 21.12 6.25 9.33
CA GLU A 61 21.49 7.19 10.39
C GLU A 61 21.65 6.48 11.76
N LEU A 62 20.73 5.58 12.13
CA LEU A 62 20.86 4.79 13.36
C LEU A 62 22.05 3.84 13.31
N THR A 63 22.35 3.29 12.15
CA THR A 63 23.53 2.42 11.96
C THR A 63 24.82 3.22 12.14
N ASP A 64 24.89 4.44 11.64
CA ASP A 64 26.05 5.32 11.79
C ASP A 64 26.26 5.68 13.26
N ILE A 65 25.20 5.97 14.02
CA ILE A 65 25.26 6.22 15.47
C ILE A 65 25.81 4.99 16.21
N ILE A 66 25.38 3.79 15.83
CA ILE A 66 25.83 2.53 16.46
C ILE A 66 27.32 2.27 16.18
N ASN A 67 27.80 2.66 15.01
CA ASN A 67 29.19 2.47 14.60
C ASN A 67 30.14 3.60 15.07
N ASP A 68 29.60 4.68 15.62
CA ASP A 68 30.42 5.78 16.16
C ASP A 68 31.00 5.41 17.54
N GLU A 69 32.32 5.23 17.58
CA GLU A 69 33.06 4.88 18.80
C GLU A 69 32.96 5.95 19.91
N THR A 70 32.49 7.17 19.59
CA THR A 70 32.33 8.28 20.54
C THR A 70 30.94 8.32 21.18
N SER A 71 30.01 7.48 20.75
CA SER A 71 28.65 7.44 21.27
C SER A 71 28.60 6.90 22.70
N ASP A 72 27.76 7.50 23.51
CA ASP A 72 27.52 7.07 24.89
C ASP A 72 26.76 5.72 24.92
N SER A 73 26.98 4.94 25.98
CA SER A 73 26.37 3.61 26.14
C SER A 73 24.83 3.65 26.10
N GLU A 74 24.23 4.67 26.74
CA GLU A 74 22.77 4.84 26.73
C GLU A 74 22.24 5.15 25.32
N MET A 75 22.96 5.98 24.56
CA MET A 75 22.62 6.31 23.18
C MET A 75 22.74 5.11 22.26
N LEU A 76 23.77 4.26 22.45
CA LEU A 76 23.95 3.01 21.69
C LEU A 76 22.81 2.02 21.94
N ASP A 77 22.38 1.86 23.19
CA ASP A 77 21.29 0.93 23.53
C ASP A 77 19.95 1.43 22.99
N LEU A 78 19.71 2.75 23.02
CA LEU A 78 18.53 3.36 22.44
C LEU A 78 18.51 3.16 20.91
N ALA A 79 19.60 3.51 20.22
CA ALA A 79 19.72 3.38 18.78
C ALA A 79 19.55 1.92 18.30
N LYS A 80 20.05 0.93 19.07
CA LYS A 80 19.83 -0.49 18.75
C LYS A 80 18.37 -0.90 18.85
N ASN A 81 17.68 -0.47 19.90
CA ASN A 81 16.26 -0.77 20.08
C ASN A 81 15.41 -0.13 18.98
N GLU A 82 15.67 1.13 18.66
CA GLU A 82 14.98 1.84 17.58
C GLU A 82 15.24 1.16 16.21
N LEU A 83 16.48 0.75 15.95
CA LEU A 83 16.83 0.05 14.72
C LEU A 83 16.09 -1.29 14.58
N GLU A 84 15.87 -2.03 15.66
CA GLU A 84 15.10 -3.27 15.65
C GLU A 84 13.62 -3.03 15.34
N GLU A 85 13.03 -2.00 15.93
CA GLU A 85 11.63 -1.61 15.64
C GLU A 85 11.48 -1.10 14.20
N LEU A 86 12.43 -0.30 13.76
CA LEU A 86 12.43 0.23 12.40
C LEU A 86 12.58 -0.88 11.34
N LYS A 87 13.40 -1.89 11.58
CA LYS A 87 13.51 -3.07 10.70
C LYS A 87 12.19 -3.82 10.55
N LYS A 88 11.39 -3.92 11.62
CA LYS A 88 10.05 -4.52 11.55
C LYS A 88 9.11 -3.65 10.70
N SER A 89 9.19 -2.34 10.87
CA SER A 89 8.39 -1.39 10.10
C SER A 89 8.75 -1.41 8.62
N ILE A 90 10.05 -1.48 8.30
CA ILE A 90 10.54 -1.65 6.93
C ILE A 90 10.00 -2.94 6.31
N HIS A 91 10.07 -4.05 7.04
CA HIS A 91 9.56 -5.32 6.54
C HIS A 91 8.05 -5.28 6.24
N ASN A 92 7.26 -4.71 7.14
CA ASN A 92 5.81 -4.59 6.95
C ASN A 92 5.46 -3.69 5.75
N ILE A 93 6.17 -2.58 5.56
CA ILE A 93 5.91 -1.67 4.44
C ILE A 93 6.37 -2.29 3.12
N GLU A 94 7.44 -3.08 3.11
CA GLU A 94 7.89 -3.85 1.94
C GLU A 94 6.86 -4.88 1.50
N GLU A 95 6.27 -5.63 2.43
CA GLU A 95 5.18 -6.56 2.12
C GLU A 95 3.96 -5.82 1.56
N SER A 96 3.60 -4.68 2.15
CA SER A 96 2.50 -3.85 1.67
C SER A 96 2.74 -3.33 0.25
N ILE A 97 3.94 -2.83 -0.04
CA ILE A 97 4.33 -2.39 -1.39
C ILE A 97 4.25 -3.55 -2.38
N GLN A 98 4.76 -4.74 -2.02
CA GLN A 98 4.70 -5.92 -2.89
C GLN A 98 3.25 -6.30 -3.23
N LEU A 99 2.34 -6.26 -2.26
CA LEU A 99 0.93 -6.52 -2.48
C LEU A 99 0.29 -5.48 -3.41
N MET A 100 0.62 -4.19 -3.22
CA MET A 100 0.10 -3.11 -4.08
C MET A 100 0.66 -3.17 -5.51
N LEU A 101 1.84 -3.76 -5.70
CA LEU A 101 2.46 -3.96 -7.02
C LEU A 101 1.88 -5.14 -7.80
N LEU A 102 1.09 -6.00 -7.15
CA LEU A 102 0.40 -7.08 -7.86
C LEU A 102 -0.61 -6.50 -8.84
N PRO A 103 -0.70 -7.06 -10.05
CA PRO A 103 -1.70 -6.62 -11.00
C PRO A 103 -3.10 -6.86 -10.41
N LYS A 104 -3.91 -5.80 -10.35
CA LYS A 104 -5.32 -5.93 -9.98
C LYS A 104 -6.05 -6.75 -11.04
N ASP A 105 -6.87 -7.68 -10.61
CA ASP A 105 -7.75 -8.39 -11.54
C ASP A 105 -8.76 -7.38 -12.12
N LYS A 106 -8.88 -7.37 -13.44
CA LYS A 106 -9.87 -6.52 -14.11
C LYS A 106 -11.31 -6.87 -13.70
N ALA A 107 -11.54 -8.09 -13.25
CA ALA A 107 -12.80 -8.55 -12.74
C ALA A 107 -13.18 -7.88 -11.40
N ASP A 108 -12.21 -7.47 -10.57
CA ASP A 108 -12.46 -6.82 -9.27
C ASP A 108 -13.10 -5.44 -9.40
N ALA A 109 -12.98 -4.80 -10.56
CA ALA A 109 -13.57 -3.50 -10.85
C ALA A 109 -14.98 -3.58 -11.45
N ASN A 110 -15.49 -4.78 -11.69
CA ASN A 110 -16.81 -5.00 -12.28
C ASN A 110 -17.88 -5.13 -11.20
N ASP A 111 -19.10 -4.69 -11.54
CA ASP A 111 -20.27 -4.98 -10.74
C ASP A 111 -20.57 -6.47 -10.72
N VAL A 112 -20.96 -7.00 -9.58
CA VAL A 112 -21.25 -8.42 -9.39
C VAL A 112 -22.72 -8.61 -9.06
N ILE A 113 -23.38 -9.53 -9.72
CA ILE A 113 -24.74 -9.96 -9.36
C ILE A 113 -24.60 -11.19 -8.48
N LEU A 114 -24.96 -11.07 -7.20
CA LEU A 114 -25.01 -12.18 -6.26
C LEU A 114 -26.42 -12.75 -6.21
N GLU A 115 -26.57 -14.02 -6.56
CA GLU A 115 -27.83 -14.75 -6.42
C GLU A 115 -27.74 -15.75 -5.27
N ILE A 116 -28.65 -15.62 -4.31
CA ILE A 116 -28.74 -16.53 -3.16
C ILE A 116 -30.09 -17.25 -3.24
N ARG A 117 -30.06 -18.58 -3.34
CA ARG A 117 -31.27 -19.40 -3.42
C ARG A 117 -31.33 -20.37 -2.25
N ALA A 118 -32.51 -20.46 -1.63
CA ALA A 118 -32.78 -21.55 -0.73
C ALA A 118 -32.79 -22.87 -1.52
N GLY A 119 -32.01 -23.87 -1.05
CA GLY A 119 -32.04 -25.22 -1.62
C GLY A 119 -33.31 -25.98 -1.22
N THR A 120 -33.28 -27.30 -1.30
CA THR A 120 -34.39 -28.22 -0.99
C THR A 120 -34.64 -28.41 0.53
N GLY A 121 -34.13 -27.54 1.38
CA GLY A 121 -34.12 -27.67 2.86
C GLY A 121 -35.33 -27.09 3.61
N GLY A 122 -36.38 -26.69 2.94
CA GLY A 122 -37.56 -26.10 3.59
C GLY A 122 -37.34 -24.72 4.21
N ASP A 123 -38.07 -24.41 5.28
CA ASP A 123 -38.06 -23.08 5.93
C ASP A 123 -36.71 -22.71 6.53
N GLU A 124 -35.96 -23.67 7.06
CA GLU A 124 -34.62 -23.42 7.61
C GLU A 124 -33.63 -22.98 6.53
N ALA A 125 -33.70 -23.58 5.35
CA ALA A 125 -32.86 -23.17 4.21
C ALA A 125 -33.23 -21.77 3.70
N ALA A 126 -34.51 -21.39 3.76
CA ALA A 126 -34.98 -20.05 3.41
C ALA A 126 -34.48 -18.99 4.41
N ILE A 127 -34.50 -19.29 5.72
CA ILE A 127 -33.95 -18.43 6.77
C ILE A 127 -32.46 -18.22 6.57
N PHE A 128 -31.72 -19.32 6.33
CA PHE A 128 -30.27 -19.24 6.09
C PHE A 128 -29.91 -18.44 4.83
N ALA A 129 -30.67 -18.60 3.74
CA ALA A 129 -30.50 -17.79 2.53
C ALA A 129 -30.73 -16.31 2.81
N GLY A 130 -31.72 -15.95 3.65
CA GLY A 130 -31.99 -14.61 4.10
C GLY A 130 -30.85 -14.02 4.96
N ASP A 131 -30.23 -14.84 5.81
CA ASP A 131 -29.09 -14.44 6.62
C ASP A 131 -27.83 -14.22 5.77
N LEU A 132 -27.56 -15.09 4.79
CA LEU A 132 -26.51 -14.89 3.80
C LEU A 132 -26.70 -13.61 2.99
N TYR A 133 -27.94 -13.34 2.54
CA TYR A 133 -28.26 -12.11 1.81
C TYR A 133 -27.96 -10.86 2.65
N ARG A 134 -28.26 -10.89 3.95
CA ARG A 134 -27.95 -9.77 4.86
C ARG A 134 -26.46 -9.61 5.14
N MET A 135 -25.71 -10.70 5.14
CA MET A 135 -24.27 -10.68 5.34
C MET A 135 -23.53 -10.00 4.17
N TYR A 136 -23.97 -10.24 2.95
CA TYR A 136 -23.37 -9.65 1.74
C TYR A 136 -23.96 -8.28 1.39
#